data_cce807f28a4a79ee9f9bf89856fa673a
#
_entry.id   cce807f28a4a79ee9f9bf89856fa673a
#
_cell.length_a   1.000
_cell.length_b   1.000
_cell.length_c   1.000
_cell.angle_alpha   90.00
_cell.angle_beta   90.00
_cell.angle_gamma   90.00
#
_symmetry.space_group_name_H-M   'P 1'
#
loop_
_entity.id
_entity.type
_entity.pdbx_description
1 polymer ?
#
loop_
_entity_poly.entity_id
_entity_poly.type
_entity_poly.pdbx_seq_one_letter_code
_entity_poly.pdbx_strand_id
1 'polypeptide(L)'
;MHVAAYKIILEKTIPGVTALKETIEKKAIDFKDVVKIGRTHLMDATPLTLGQEFSGYVSQLNHGLKALRNTLEHLSELALGGTAVGTGLNTPKGYAEMVAKNIAELTNLPFITAENKFEALAAHDAIVETHGALKQLAVSINKIANDIRMLASGPRSGIGELIIPANEPGSSIMPGKVNPTQCEALTMVCAQIMGNDVAISFGGAQGHYELNVFKPMMAKNLIESATILADATLSFNEHCAKGIEPNHANIEKLLNNSLMLVTALNTKIGYYKAAEIANTAHKNGTTLKEEAINLGYVTSEEYDEWVDPKKMI
;
A
#
# COMPACT_ATOMS: atom_id res chain seq x y z
N MET A 1 11.66 -25.52 0.84
CA MET A 1 11.39 -24.15 1.33
C MET A 1 11.45 -23.17 0.15
N HIS A 2 12.61 -22.89 -0.44
CA HIS A 2 12.80 -21.95 -1.55
C HIS A 2 11.84 -22.20 -2.74
N VAL A 3 11.75 -23.43 -3.24
CA VAL A 3 10.89 -23.79 -4.39
C VAL A 3 9.42 -23.42 -4.14
N ALA A 4 8.89 -23.75 -2.95
CA ALA A 4 7.51 -23.41 -2.60
C ALA A 4 7.30 -21.89 -2.45
N ALA A 5 8.25 -21.21 -1.81
CA ALA A 5 8.21 -19.75 -1.64
C ALA A 5 8.28 -19.03 -2.99
N TYR A 6 9.24 -19.39 -3.84
CA TYR A 6 9.39 -18.82 -5.18
C TYR A 6 8.11 -18.94 -6.00
N LYS A 7 7.57 -20.19 -6.03
CA LYS A 7 6.38 -20.51 -6.81
C LYS A 7 5.16 -19.71 -6.35
N ILE A 8 4.90 -19.64 -5.04
CA ILE A 8 3.72 -18.93 -4.52
C ILE A 8 3.82 -17.41 -4.75
N ILE A 9 5.02 -16.85 -4.63
CA ILE A 9 5.26 -15.43 -4.87
C ILE A 9 5.04 -15.12 -6.35
N LEU A 10 5.64 -15.90 -7.25
CA LEU A 10 5.57 -15.64 -8.69
C LEU A 10 4.16 -15.88 -9.25
N GLU A 11 3.50 -16.99 -8.84
CA GLU A 11 2.25 -17.45 -9.45
C GLU A 11 0.98 -16.87 -8.77
N LYS A 12 1.08 -16.40 -7.53
CA LYS A 12 -0.07 -15.88 -6.78
C LYS A 12 0.12 -14.46 -6.26
N THR A 13 1.19 -14.21 -5.50
CA THR A 13 1.33 -12.93 -4.78
C THR A 13 1.57 -11.78 -5.75
N ILE A 14 2.51 -11.91 -6.67
CA ILE A 14 2.79 -10.89 -7.69
C ILE A 14 1.57 -10.64 -8.58
N PRO A 15 0.88 -11.66 -9.12
CA PRO A 15 -0.35 -11.45 -9.87
C PRO A 15 -1.47 -10.76 -9.09
N GLY A 16 -1.71 -11.15 -7.84
CA GLY A 16 -2.74 -10.56 -6.99
C GLY A 16 -2.51 -9.07 -6.72
N VAL A 17 -1.29 -8.71 -6.32
CA VAL A 17 -0.92 -7.30 -6.09
C VAL A 17 -0.90 -6.51 -7.42
N THR A 18 -0.51 -7.14 -8.53
CA THR A 18 -0.52 -6.50 -9.85
C THR A 18 -1.94 -6.17 -10.30
N ALA A 19 -2.89 -7.09 -10.12
CA ALA A 19 -4.29 -6.86 -10.46
C ALA A 19 -4.88 -5.68 -9.63
N LEU A 20 -4.58 -5.61 -8.34
CA LEU A 20 -4.97 -4.47 -7.50
C LEU A 20 -4.34 -3.17 -8.01
N LYS A 21 -3.03 -3.18 -8.30
CA LYS A 21 -2.31 -2.01 -8.82
C LYS A 21 -2.96 -1.48 -10.11
N GLU A 22 -3.28 -2.36 -11.06
CA GLU A 22 -3.91 -1.99 -12.33
C GLU A 22 -5.29 -1.37 -12.15
N THR A 23 -6.08 -1.89 -11.20
CA THR A 23 -7.38 -1.30 -10.85
C THR A 23 -7.21 0.10 -10.26
N ILE A 24 -6.29 0.29 -9.31
CA ILE A 24 -6.01 1.60 -8.70
C ILE A 24 -5.46 2.59 -9.74
N GLU A 25 -4.62 2.13 -10.67
CA GLU A 25 -4.10 2.94 -11.77
C GLU A 25 -5.22 3.44 -12.70
N LYS A 26 -6.16 2.56 -13.04
CA LYS A 26 -7.35 2.95 -13.77
C LYS A 26 -8.17 4.01 -13.01
N LYS A 27 -8.38 3.83 -11.71
CA LYS A 27 -9.06 4.81 -10.86
C LYS A 27 -8.32 6.14 -10.81
N ALA A 28 -6.99 6.14 -10.77
CA ALA A 28 -6.18 7.37 -10.83
C ALA A 28 -6.43 8.14 -12.13
N ILE A 29 -6.56 7.45 -13.26
CA ILE A 29 -6.87 8.04 -14.55
C ILE A 29 -8.32 8.57 -14.58
N ASP A 30 -9.28 7.75 -14.14
CA ASP A 30 -10.71 8.10 -14.15
C ASP A 30 -11.00 9.32 -13.25
N PHE A 31 -10.25 9.50 -12.16
CA PHE A 31 -10.43 10.58 -11.17
C PHE A 31 -9.49 11.77 -11.35
N LYS A 32 -8.77 11.84 -12.47
CA LYS A 32 -7.74 12.88 -12.72
C LYS A 32 -8.25 14.33 -12.61
N ASP A 33 -9.53 14.55 -12.91
CA ASP A 33 -10.16 15.85 -12.92
C ASP A 33 -11.05 16.11 -11.68
N VAL A 34 -11.08 15.18 -10.72
CA VAL A 34 -11.87 15.31 -9.49
C VAL A 34 -11.06 16.07 -8.45
N VAL A 35 -11.24 17.40 -8.40
CA VAL A 35 -10.55 18.27 -7.43
C VAL A 35 -11.17 18.11 -6.05
N LYS A 36 -10.35 17.88 -5.05
CA LYS A 36 -10.73 17.71 -3.65
C LYS A 36 -9.78 18.45 -2.71
N ILE A 37 -10.18 18.59 -1.45
CA ILE A 37 -9.27 19.10 -0.43
C ILE A 37 -8.22 18.04 -0.07
N GLY A 38 -6.96 18.44 0.02
CA GLY A 38 -5.89 17.62 0.58
C GLY A 38 -5.93 17.61 2.11
N ARG A 39 -5.29 16.62 2.73
CA ARG A 39 -5.13 16.55 4.19
C ARG A 39 -3.72 16.15 4.56
N THR A 40 -3.15 16.91 5.50
CA THR A 40 -1.89 16.59 6.17
C THR A 40 -2.13 16.65 7.68
N HIS A 41 -1.56 15.75 8.46
CA HIS A 41 -1.83 15.64 9.90
C HIS A 41 -3.32 15.45 10.24
N LEU A 42 -4.13 14.91 9.33
CA LEU A 42 -5.59 14.84 9.37
C LEU A 42 -6.29 16.22 9.37
N MET A 43 -5.55 17.30 9.13
CA MET A 43 -6.07 18.67 8.98
C MET A 43 -6.17 19.05 7.51
N ASP A 44 -7.07 19.95 7.21
CA ASP A 44 -7.25 20.50 5.85
C ASP A 44 -5.94 21.09 5.32
N ALA A 45 -5.64 20.79 4.07
CA ALA A 45 -4.48 21.30 3.33
C ALA A 45 -4.94 21.88 1.98
N THR A 46 -3.99 22.19 1.10
CA THR A 46 -4.30 22.69 -0.24
C THR A 46 -4.96 21.63 -1.12
N PRO A 47 -5.70 22.03 -2.17
CA PRO A 47 -6.31 21.11 -3.10
C PRO A 47 -5.32 20.22 -3.84
N LEU A 48 -5.81 19.05 -4.24
CA LEU A 48 -5.21 18.15 -5.23
C LEU A 48 -6.35 17.45 -5.97
N THR A 49 -6.05 16.65 -6.99
CA THR A 49 -7.06 15.76 -7.55
C THR A 49 -7.09 14.41 -6.84
N LEU A 50 -8.24 13.78 -6.80
CA LEU A 50 -8.39 12.39 -6.33
C LEU A 50 -7.51 11.44 -7.16
N GLY A 51 -7.36 11.72 -8.47
CA GLY A 51 -6.44 10.99 -9.33
C GLY A 51 -4.99 11.11 -8.90
N GLN A 52 -4.53 12.30 -8.47
CA GLN A 52 -3.18 12.50 -7.92
C GLN A 52 -2.99 11.71 -6.61
N GLU A 53 -3.97 11.68 -5.71
CA GLU A 53 -3.96 10.90 -4.50
C GLU A 53 -3.82 9.39 -4.81
N PHE A 54 -4.63 8.86 -5.73
CA PHE A 54 -4.57 7.46 -6.17
C PHE A 54 -3.26 7.13 -6.90
N SER A 55 -2.68 8.06 -7.65
CA SER A 55 -1.38 7.87 -8.30
C SER A 55 -0.25 7.60 -7.30
N GLY A 56 -0.32 8.19 -6.11
CA GLY A 56 0.58 7.88 -5.00
C GLY A 56 0.48 6.41 -4.57
N TYR A 57 -0.74 5.86 -4.50
CA TYR A 57 -0.96 4.45 -4.18
C TYR A 57 -0.38 3.52 -5.26
N VAL A 58 -0.58 3.86 -6.54
CA VAL A 58 0.03 3.13 -7.67
C VAL A 58 1.55 3.07 -7.54
N SER A 59 2.17 4.22 -7.23
CA SER A 59 3.62 4.30 -7.06
C SER A 59 4.12 3.41 -5.91
N GLN A 60 3.42 3.39 -4.76
CA GLN A 60 3.76 2.51 -3.64
C GLN A 60 3.70 1.03 -4.03
N LEU A 61 2.64 0.61 -4.74
CA LEU A 61 2.48 -0.77 -5.20
C LEU A 61 3.55 -1.16 -6.24
N ASN A 62 3.89 -0.26 -7.16
CA ASN A 62 4.97 -0.47 -8.14
C ASN A 62 6.34 -0.70 -7.47
N HIS A 63 6.69 0.15 -6.49
CA HIS A 63 7.94 -0.01 -5.76
C HIS A 63 7.98 -1.31 -4.97
N GLY A 64 6.87 -1.68 -4.32
CA GLY A 64 6.77 -2.94 -3.58
C GLY A 64 6.87 -4.16 -4.48
N LEU A 65 6.19 -4.16 -5.64
CA LEU A 65 6.30 -5.23 -6.63
C LEU A 65 7.72 -5.35 -7.19
N LYS A 66 8.39 -4.22 -7.43
CA LYS A 66 9.80 -4.22 -7.88
C LYS A 66 10.71 -4.82 -6.80
N ALA A 67 10.56 -4.39 -5.53
CA ALA A 67 11.32 -4.94 -4.42
C ALA A 67 11.13 -6.46 -4.31
N LEU A 68 9.88 -6.93 -4.35
CA LEU A 68 9.57 -8.37 -4.27
C LEU A 68 10.18 -9.17 -5.45
N ARG A 69 10.10 -8.64 -6.68
CA ARG A 69 10.71 -9.32 -7.84
C ARG A 69 12.23 -9.42 -7.74
N ASN A 70 12.88 -8.41 -7.18
CA ASN A 70 14.34 -8.41 -7.01
C ASN A 70 14.82 -9.52 -6.07
N THR A 71 14.01 -9.93 -5.09
CA THR A 71 14.39 -11.02 -4.16
C THR A 71 14.36 -12.40 -4.80
N LEU A 72 13.71 -12.56 -5.95
CA LEU A 72 13.57 -13.86 -6.61
C LEU A 72 14.91 -14.43 -7.10
N GLU A 73 15.88 -13.60 -7.43
CA GLU A 73 17.22 -14.03 -7.82
C GLU A 73 17.88 -14.78 -6.68
N HIS A 74 18.00 -14.16 -5.49
CA HIS A 74 18.57 -14.80 -4.31
C HIS A 74 17.73 -15.99 -3.84
N LEU A 75 16.39 -15.90 -3.90
CA LEU A 75 15.50 -17.01 -3.54
C LEU A 75 15.63 -18.23 -4.49
N SER A 76 16.17 -18.04 -5.71
CA SER A 76 16.40 -19.13 -6.66
C SER A 76 17.60 -20.01 -6.31
N GLU A 77 18.48 -19.58 -5.43
CA GLU A 77 19.69 -20.30 -5.02
C GLU A 77 19.37 -21.45 -4.04
N LEU A 78 19.81 -22.66 -4.38
CA LEU A 78 19.52 -23.85 -3.59
C LEU A 78 20.75 -24.35 -2.81
N ALA A 79 20.56 -24.57 -1.50
CA ALA A 79 21.57 -25.15 -0.63
C ALA A 79 21.83 -26.64 -0.90
N LEU A 80 20.94 -27.29 -1.66
CA LEU A 80 21.00 -28.75 -1.91
C LEU A 80 22.33 -29.13 -2.57
N GLY A 81 22.95 -30.20 -2.05
CA GLY A 81 24.30 -30.64 -2.42
C GLY A 81 25.38 -30.26 -1.41
N GLY A 82 25.11 -29.34 -0.47
CA GLY A 82 26.06 -29.01 0.61
C GLY A 82 26.22 -30.12 1.67
N THR A 83 25.29 -31.04 1.74
CA THR A 83 25.21 -32.13 2.72
C THR A 83 25.19 -31.65 4.17
N ALA A 84 26.09 -32.13 5.01
CA ALA A 84 26.04 -31.85 6.45
C ALA A 84 26.43 -30.38 6.78
N VAL A 85 27.54 -29.91 6.24
CA VAL A 85 28.15 -28.62 6.64
C VAL A 85 28.50 -27.69 5.47
N GLY A 86 28.18 -28.09 4.24
CA GLY A 86 28.47 -27.26 3.04
C GLY A 86 29.55 -27.83 2.13
N THR A 87 30.27 -28.88 2.55
CA THR A 87 31.40 -29.46 1.81
C THR A 87 30.99 -30.44 0.69
N GLY A 88 29.73 -30.86 0.66
CA GLY A 88 29.23 -31.84 -0.29
C GLY A 88 29.77 -33.26 -0.05
N LEU A 89 30.19 -33.58 1.17
CA LEU A 89 30.73 -34.89 1.54
C LEU A 89 29.78 -36.01 1.11
N ASN A 90 30.36 -37.07 0.47
CA ASN A 90 29.67 -38.24 -0.02
C ASN A 90 28.72 -38.02 -1.22
N THR A 91 28.76 -36.87 -1.87
CA THR A 91 28.04 -36.67 -3.15
C THR A 91 28.94 -36.95 -4.34
N PRO A 92 28.40 -37.44 -5.46
CA PRO A 92 29.11 -37.53 -6.73
C PRO A 92 29.53 -36.12 -7.21
N LYS A 93 30.61 -36.01 -7.99
CA LYS A 93 31.02 -34.77 -8.58
C LYS A 93 29.92 -34.21 -9.50
N GLY A 94 29.59 -32.92 -9.34
CA GLY A 94 28.55 -32.23 -10.10
C GLY A 94 27.11 -32.48 -9.60
N TYR A 95 26.95 -33.10 -8.43
CA TYR A 95 25.62 -33.40 -7.88
C TYR A 95 24.80 -32.16 -7.61
N ALA A 96 25.38 -31.13 -7.00
CA ALA A 96 24.67 -29.88 -6.63
C ALA A 96 24.13 -29.18 -7.86
N GLU A 97 24.94 -29.05 -8.90
CA GLU A 97 24.56 -28.40 -10.17
C GLU A 97 23.49 -29.22 -10.91
N MET A 98 23.66 -30.56 -10.95
CA MET A 98 22.72 -31.45 -11.64
C MET A 98 21.35 -31.45 -10.97
N VAL A 99 21.30 -31.49 -9.64
CA VAL A 99 20.02 -31.51 -8.91
C VAL A 99 19.30 -30.15 -9.01
N ALA A 100 20.03 -29.03 -8.97
CA ALA A 100 19.44 -27.71 -9.17
C ALA A 100 18.87 -27.57 -10.59
N LYS A 101 19.60 -28.05 -11.60
CA LYS A 101 19.13 -28.11 -12.99
C LYS A 101 17.86 -28.95 -13.14
N ASN A 102 17.83 -30.16 -12.56
CA ASN A 102 16.63 -31.00 -12.60
C ASN A 102 15.42 -30.32 -11.92
N ILE A 103 15.64 -29.63 -10.79
CA ILE A 103 14.57 -28.85 -10.14
C ILE A 103 14.09 -27.73 -11.05
N ALA A 104 14.99 -27.01 -11.69
CA ALA A 104 14.65 -25.95 -12.64
C ALA A 104 13.83 -26.49 -13.82
N GLU A 105 14.23 -27.62 -14.42
CA GLU A 105 13.49 -28.28 -15.50
C GLU A 105 12.10 -28.76 -15.06
N LEU A 106 11.99 -29.42 -13.91
CA LEU A 106 10.72 -29.93 -13.37
C LEU A 106 9.73 -28.83 -13.00
N THR A 107 10.22 -27.68 -12.57
CA THR A 107 9.39 -26.56 -12.13
C THR A 107 9.20 -25.51 -13.21
N ASN A 108 9.99 -25.54 -14.27
CA ASN A 108 10.12 -24.47 -15.26
C ASN A 108 10.45 -23.10 -14.61
N LEU A 109 11.29 -23.13 -13.56
CA LEU A 109 11.70 -21.94 -12.80
C LEU A 109 13.24 -21.88 -12.75
N PRO A 110 13.85 -20.69 -12.59
CA PRO A 110 15.28 -20.47 -12.79
C PRO A 110 16.12 -20.86 -11.57
N PHE A 111 15.89 -22.04 -10.98
CA PHE A 111 16.66 -22.51 -9.83
C PHE A 111 18.09 -22.84 -10.22
N ILE A 112 19.03 -22.37 -9.41
CA ILE A 112 20.45 -22.63 -9.52
C ILE A 112 21.00 -23.18 -8.20
N THR A 113 22.19 -23.75 -8.28
CA THR A 113 22.89 -24.14 -7.06
C THR A 113 23.50 -22.91 -6.40
N ALA A 114 23.35 -22.73 -5.08
CA ALA A 114 23.95 -21.62 -4.36
C ALA A 114 25.46 -21.61 -4.54
N GLU A 115 26.06 -20.45 -4.77
CA GLU A 115 27.50 -20.29 -4.92
C GLU A 115 28.25 -20.72 -3.66
N ASN A 116 27.72 -20.35 -2.49
CA ASN A 116 28.28 -20.70 -1.20
C ASN A 116 27.32 -21.59 -0.40
N LYS A 117 27.66 -22.90 -0.30
CA LYS A 117 26.85 -23.88 0.43
C LYS A 117 26.92 -23.70 1.96
N PHE A 118 27.98 -23.11 2.47
CA PHE A 118 28.14 -22.86 3.90
C PHE A 118 27.15 -21.79 4.36
N GLU A 119 27.06 -20.69 3.64
CA GLU A 119 26.07 -19.64 3.87
C GLU A 119 24.64 -20.19 3.70
N ALA A 120 24.35 -20.84 2.56
CA ALA A 120 23.01 -21.30 2.23
C ALA A 120 22.43 -22.35 3.22
N LEU A 121 23.28 -23.05 4.00
CA LEU A 121 22.86 -23.97 5.06
C LEU A 121 22.74 -23.28 6.42
N ALA A 122 23.64 -22.33 6.72
CA ALA A 122 23.78 -21.72 8.03
C ALA A 122 22.97 -20.43 8.24
N ALA A 123 22.62 -19.78 7.15
CA ALA A 123 21.76 -18.58 7.16
C ALA A 123 20.35 -18.92 6.63
N HIS A 124 19.67 -18.14 6.02
CA HIS A 124 18.44 -18.18 5.24
C HIS A 124 18.10 -16.74 4.83
N ASP A 125 19.13 -15.99 4.47
CA ASP A 125 19.04 -14.57 4.16
C ASP A 125 18.08 -14.32 3.00
N ALA A 126 18.03 -15.22 1.99
CA ALA A 126 17.04 -15.15 0.93
C ALA A 126 15.58 -15.16 1.43
N ILE A 127 15.29 -15.91 2.50
CA ILE A 127 13.95 -15.95 3.11
C ILE A 127 13.66 -14.65 3.87
N VAL A 128 14.65 -14.16 4.62
CA VAL A 128 14.55 -12.89 5.37
C VAL A 128 14.35 -11.72 4.42
N GLU A 129 15.16 -11.63 3.37
CA GLU A 129 15.08 -10.61 2.32
C GLU A 129 13.69 -10.61 1.65
N THR A 130 13.24 -11.79 1.21
CA THR A 130 11.96 -11.94 0.53
C THR A 130 10.79 -11.55 1.43
N HIS A 131 10.83 -11.94 2.70
CA HIS A 131 9.77 -11.56 3.63
C HIS A 131 9.83 -10.07 3.99
N GLY A 132 11.01 -9.46 4.04
CA GLY A 132 11.20 -8.03 4.16
C GLY A 132 10.51 -7.24 3.04
N ALA A 133 10.58 -7.74 1.80
CA ALA A 133 9.85 -7.17 0.66
C ALA A 133 8.32 -7.36 0.78
N LEU A 134 7.85 -8.52 1.26
CA LEU A 134 6.42 -8.74 1.56
C LEU A 134 5.93 -7.78 2.65
N LYS A 135 6.72 -7.57 3.72
CA LYS A 135 6.41 -6.60 4.77
C LYS A 135 6.31 -5.17 4.20
N GLN A 136 7.22 -4.76 3.34
CA GLN A 136 7.17 -3.43 2.71
C GLN A 136 5.88 -3.26 1.90
N LEU A 137 5.46 -4.28 1.13
CA LEU A 137 4.17 -4.28 0.45
C LEU A 137 3.01 -4.18 1.44
N ALA A 138 3.02 -4.97 2.51
CA ALA A 138 1.98 -4.94 3.53
C ALA A 138 1.85 -3.56 4.20
N VAL A 139 2.96 -2.86 4.46
CA VAL A 139 2.94 -1.48 4.98
C VAL A 139 2.25 -0.53 4.00
N SER A 140 2.59 -0.59 2.72
CA SER A 140 1.97 0.24 1.68
C SER A 140 0.48 -0.05 1.52
N ILE A 141 0.11 -1.32 1.45
CA ILE A 141 -1.28 -1.77 1.29
C ILE A 141 -2.12 -1.41 2.52
N ASN A 142 -1.57 -1.53 3.72
CA ASN A 142 -2.24 -1.10 4.95
C ASN A 142 -2.57 0.40 4.94
N LYS A 143 -1.64 1.24 4.49
CA LYS A 143 -1.87 2.68 4.32
C LYS A 143 -2.98 2.93 3.30
N ILE A 144 -2.96 2.29 2.15
CA ILE A 144 -3.97 2.42 1.09
C ILE A 144 -5.36 2.04 1.61
N ALA A 145 -5.48 0.89 2.27
CA ALA A 145 -6.75 0.42 2.82
C ALA A 145 -7.30 1.36 3.92
N ASN A 146 -6.41 1.91 4.78
CA ASN A 146 -6.80 2.88 5.79
C ASN A 146 -7.28 4.20 5.20
N ASP A 147 -6.60 4.74 4.19
CA ASP A 147 -7.03 5.96 3.52
C ASP A 147 -8.39 5.76 2.85
N ILE A 148 -8.56 4.69 2.09
CA ILE A 148 -9.83 4.40 1.40
C ILE A 148 -10.98 4.29 2.39
N ARG A 149 -10.85 3.53 3.49
CA ARG A 149 -11.93 3.41 4.48
C ARG A 149 -12.20 4.71 5.22
N MET A 150 -11.17 5.53 5.46
CA MET A 150 -11.33 6.82 6.12
C MET A 150 -12.03 7.83 5.21
N LEU A 151 -11.66 7.89 3.92
CA LEU A 151 -12.32 8.71 2.91
C LEU A 151 -13.77 8.26 2.66
N ALA A 152 -14.08 6.97 2.83
CA ALA A 152 -15.44 6.42 2.70
C ALA A 152 -16.24 6.46 4.03
N SER A 153 -15.67 6.99 5.11
CA SER A 153 -16.34 7.01 6.43
C SER A 153 -17.61 7.85 6.43
N GLY A 154 -18.61 7.40 7.17
CA GLY A 154 -19.89 8.10 7.29
C GLY A 154 -21.09 7.16 7.31
N PRO A 155 -22.16 7.41 6.52
CA PRO A 155 -22.20 8.32 5.36
C PRO A 155 -22.40 9.81 5.67
N ARG A 156 -22.93 10.19 6.84
CA ARG A 156 -23.26 11.60 7.16
C ARG A 156 -22.34 12.24 8.20
N SER A 157 -21.74 11.42 9.07
CA SER A 157 -20.93 11.89 10.21
C SER A 157 -19.44 11.56 10.04
N GLY A 158 -18.99 11.29 8.84
CA GLY A 158 -17.60 11.04 8.50
C GLY A 158 -17.15 11.91 7.33
N ILE A 159 -16.02 11.53 6.70
CA ILE A 159 -15.46 12.27 5.56
C ILE A 159 -16.35 12.09 4.32
N GLY A 160 -16.70 10.86 3.96
CA GLY A 160 -17.66 10.56 2.90
C GLY A 160 -17.28 11.06 1.49
N GLU A 161 -16.00 11.21 1.18
CA GLU A 161 -15.53 11.60 -0.16
C GLU A 161 -15.52 10.45 -1.15
N LEU A 162 -15.44 9.19 -0.66
CA LEU A 162 -15.54 7.99 -1.48
C LEU A 162 -16.83 7.22 -1.16
N ILE A 163 -17.35 6.55 -2.18
CA ILE A 163 -18.39 5.53 -2.10
C ILE A 163 -17.70 4.20 -2.37
N ILE A 164 -17.89 3.22 -1.49
CA ILE A 164 -17.38 1.85 -1.65
C ILE A 164 -18.54 0.87 -1.75
N PRO A 165 -18.37 -0.31 -2.40
CA PRO A 165 -19.41 -1.32 -2.51
C PRO A 165 -19.96 -1.78 -1.16
N ALA A 166 -21.27 -1.99 -1.10
CA ALA A 166 -21.96 -2.63 0.01
C ALA A 166 -22.00 -4.15 -0.21
N ASN A 167 -21.11 -4.88 0.44
CA ASN A 167 -20.99 -6.32 0.22
C ASN A 167 -21.94 -7.14 1.11
N GLU A 168 -22.17 -6.67 2.35
CA GLU A 168 -23.03 -7.36 3.32
C GLU A 168 -23.67 -6.36 4.30
N PRO A 169 -24.73 -6.78 5.01
CA PRO A 169 -25.28 -5.99 6.11
C PRO A 169 -24.22 -5.77 7.21
N GLY A 170 -23.96 -4.54 7.56
CA GLY A 170 -22.89 -4.18 8.51
C GLY A 170 -23.29 -4.27 9.98
N SER A 171 -24.56 -4.55 10.31
CA SER A 171 -25.05 -4.60 11.69
C SER A 171 -26.39 -5.33 11.78
N SER A 172 -26.56 -6.14 12.83
CA SER A 172 -27.83 -6.79 13.16
C SER A 172 -28.82 -5.87 13.89
N ILE A 173 -28.32 -4.76 14.45
CA ILE A 173 -29.13 -3.84 15.28
C ILE A 173 -29.27 -2.43 14.68
N MET A 174 -28.50 -2.09 13.66
CA MET A 174 -28.55 -0.80 12.96
C MET A 174 -28.91 -1.04 11.48
N PRO A 175 -30.21 -0.98 11.11
CA PRO A 175 -30.64 -1.24 9.74
C PRO A 175 -29.99 -0.28 8.73
N GLY A 176 -29.50 -0.81 7.62
CA GLY A 176 -28.88 -0.03 6.55
C GLY A 176 -27.42 0.38 6.79
N LYS A 177 -26.82 -0.02 7.91
CA LYS A 177 -25.39 0.20 8.14
C LYS A 177 -24.56 -0.71 7.24
N VAL A 178 -23.57 -0.13 6.56
CA VAL A 178 -22.58 -0.84 5.76
C VAL A 178 -21.20 -0.58 6.35
N ASN A 179 -20.40 -1.63 6.52
CA ASN A 179 -19.03 -1.53 7.02
C ASN A 179 -18.01 -1.66 5.89
N PRO A 180 -16.81 -1.07 6.01
CA PRO A 180 -15.73 -1.21 5.03
C PRO A 180 -14.96 -2.53 5.25
N THR A 181 -15.67 -3.67 5.27
CA THR A 181 -15.13 -4.98 5.71
C THR A 181 -13.96 -5.46 4.88
N GLN A 182 -13.92 -5.15 3.59
CA GLN A 182 -12.77 -5.48 2.73
C GLN A 182 -11.51 -4.71 3.15
N CYS A 183 -11.64 -3.43 3.52
CA CYS A 183 -10.53 -2.66 4.06
C CYS A 183 -10.07 -3.21 5.41
N GLU A 184 -11.01 -3.61 6.27
CA GLU A 184 -10.72 -4.16 7.59
C GLU A 184 -9.99 -5.50 7.48
N ALA A 185 -10.47 -6.40 6.64
CA ALA A 185 -9.82 -7.68 6.36
C ALA A 185 -8.38 -7.48 5.84
N LEU A 186 -8.21 -6.57 4.88
CA LEU A 186 -6.89 -6.30 4.30
C LEU A 186 -5.92 -5.72 5.33
N THR A 187 -6.36 -4.83 6.23
CA THR A 187 -5.50 -4.29 7.30
C THR A 187 -5.12 -5.36 8.33
N MET A 188 -6.01 -6.31 8.65
CA MET A 188 -5.69 -7.46 9.52
C MET A 188 -4.64 -8.36 8.89
N VAL A 189 -4.76 -8.67 7.60
CA VAL A 189 -3.76 -9.45 6.85
C VAL A 189 -2.40 -8.73 6.86
N CYS A 190 -2.37 -7.43 6.62
CA CYS A 190 -1.13 -6.66 6.68
C CYS A 190 -0.48 -6.72 8.07
N ALA A 191 -1.26 -6.62 9.14
CA ALA A 191 -0.77 -6.74 10.51
C ALA A 191 -0.17 -8.12 10.78
N GLN A 192 -0.83 -9.20 10.32
CA GLN A 192 -0.31 -10.58 10.44
C GLN A 192 1.02 -10.75 9.73
N ILE A 193 1.17 -10.21 8.50
CA ILE A 193 2.43 -10.26 7.75
C ILE A 193 3.55 -9.52 8.50
N MET A 194 3.27 -8.35 9.06
CA MET A 194 4.25 -7.61 9.87
C MET A 194 4.68 -8.42 11.10
N GLY A 195 3.76 -9.12 11.76
CA GLY A 195 4.07 -10.02 12.88
C GLY A 195 4.93 -11.22 12.46
N ASN A 196 4.61 -11.83 11.32
CA ASN A 196 5.38 -12.95 10.77
C ASN A 196 6.81 -12.52 10.39
N ASP A 197 7.01 -11.26 9.96
CA ASP A 197 8.34 -10.72 9.65
C ASP A 197 9.27 -10.69 10.87
N VAL A 198 8.73 -10.34 12.03
CA VAL A 198 9.49 -10.38 13.29
C VAL A 198 9.96 -11.80 13.59
N ALA A 199 9.08 -12.78 13.45
CA ALA A 199 9.42 -14.17 13.68
C ALA A 199 10.48 -14.69 12.68
N ILE A 200 10.37 -14.34 11.39
CA ILE A 200 11.33 -14.72 10.35
C ILE A 200 12.68 -14.04 10.59
N SER A 201 12.72 -12.75 10.91
CA SER A 201 13.95 -12.03 11.23
C SER A 201 14.68 -12.63 12.43
N PHE A 202 13.92 -12.98 13.48
CA PHE A 202 14.48 -13.68 14.65
C PHE A 202 15.03 -15.06 14.26
N GLY A 203 14.26 -15.83 13.46
CA GLY A 203 14.70 -17.16 12.97
C GLY A 203 15.96 -17.09 12.12
N GLY A 204 16.08 -16.10 11.25
CA GLY A 204 17.29 -15.86 10.45
C GLY A 204 18.53 -15.59 11.32
N ALA A 205 18.36 -14.88 12.43
CA ALA A 205 19.45 -14.55 13.38
C ALA A 205 19.86 -15.73 14.27
N GLN A 206 19.19 -16.89 14.22
CA GLN A 206 19.46 -18.06 15.10
C GLN A 206 20.34 -19.14 14.46
N GLY A 207 20.97 -18.90 13.32
CA GLY A 207 21.98 -19.81 12.76
C GLY A 207 23.20 -19.92 13.66
N HIS A 208 23.63 -21.18 13.95
CA HIS A 208 24.84 -21.43 14.71
C HIS A 208 25.78 -22.29 13.87
N TYR A 209 27.00 -21.76 13.63
CA TYR A 209 28.02 -22.40 12.81
C TYR A 209 27.49 -22.76 11.42
N GLU A 210 27.38 -24.05 11.07
CA GLU A 210 27.12 -24.52 9.72
C GLU A 210 25.64 -24.84 9.45
N LEU A 211 24.73 -24.58 10.43
CA LEU A 211 23.30 -24.88 10.23
C LEU A 211 22.37 -23.92 10.97
N ASN A 212 21.40 -23.39 10.24
CA ASN A 212 20.22 -22.77 10.83
C ASN A 212 19.06 -23.75 10.82
N VAL A 213 18.54 -24.12 11.99
CA VAL A 213 17.48 -25.12 12.18
C VAL A 213 16.06 -24.55 12.14
N PHE A 214 15.90 -23.20 12.07
CA PHE A 214 14.58 -22.54 12.12
C PHE A 214 13.76 -22.67 10.82
N LYS A 215 14.20 -23.45 9.87
CA LYS A 215 13.59 -23.67 8.55
C LYS A 215 12.07 -23.91 8.58
N PRO A 216 11.51 -24.78 9.43
CA PRO A 216 10.07 -25.06 9.41
C PRO A 216 9.22 -23.86 9.77
N MET A 217 9.64 -23.07 10.77
CA MET A 217 8.96 -21.86 11.21
C MET A 217 9.07 -20.77 10.13
N MET A 218 10.26 -20.55 9.59
CA MET A 218 10.48 -19.54 8.53
C MET A 218 9.71 -19.90 7.27
N ALA A 219 9.72 -21.17 6.85
CA ALA A 219 8.96 -21.64 5.68
C ALA A 219 7.45 -21.45 5.88
N LYS A 220 6.90 -21.81 7.05
CA LYS A 220 5.49 -21.64 7.36
C LYS A 220 5.10 -20.17 7.25
N ASN A 221 5.83 -19.28 7.94
CA ASN A 221 5.46 -17.87 8.01
C ASN A 221 5.59 -17.17 6.65
N LEU A 222 6.61 -17.50 5.84
CA LEU A 222 6.76 -16.91 4.50
C LEU A 222 5.63 -17.37 3.56
N ILE A 223 5.35 -18.66 3.50
CA ILE A 223 4.32 -19.23 2.62
C ILE A 223 2.93 -18.72 3.03
N GLU A 224 2.64 -18.68 4.33
CA GLU A 224 1.39 -18.11 4.85
C GLU A 224 1.26 -16.64 4.48
N SER A 225 2.28 -15.81 4.74
CA SER A 225 2.27 -14.38 4.41
C SER A 225 2.04 -14.13 2.92
N ALA A 226 2.75 -14.86 2.06
CA ALA A 226 2.60 -14.74 0.61
C ALA A 226 1.20 -15.14 0.14
N THR A 227 0.63 -16.21 0.72
CA THR A 227 -0.71 -16.71 0.37
C THR A 227 -1.79 -15.72 0.80
N ILE A 228 -1.80 -15.32 2.08
CA ILE A 228 -2.87 -14.43 2.58
C ILE A 228 -2.79 -13.04 1.95
N LEU A 229 -1.61 -12.56 1.58
CA LEU A 229 -1.47 -11.30 0.84
C LEU A 229 -2.08 -11.40 -0.55
N ALA A 230 -1.80 -12.50 -1.26
CA ALA A 230 -2.38 -12.76 -2.58
C ALA A 230 -3.91 -12.81 -2.53
N ASP A 231 -4.46 -13.60 -1.62
CA ASP A 231 -5.91 -13.80 -1.49
C ASP A 231 -6.62 -12.51 -1.07
N ALA A 232 -6.06 -11.79 -0.09
CA ALA A 232 -6.63 -10.54 0.40
C ALA A 232 -6.58 -9.42 -0.64
N THR A 233 -5.50 -9.31 -1.41
CA THR A 233 -5.41 -8.30 -2.48
C THR A 233 -6.37 -8.58 -3.61
N LEU A 234 -6.58 -9.83 -3.99
CA LEU A 234 -7.59 -10.22 -4.97
C LEU A 234 -9.00 -9.95 -4.47
N SER A 235 -9.32 -10.34 -3.22
CA SER A 235 -10.63 -10.08 -2.61
C SER A 235 -10.92 -8.58 -2.54
N PHE A 236 -9.97 -7.80 -2.05
CA PHE A 236 -10.09 -6.34 -1.99
C PHE A 236 -10.26 -5.71 -3.37
N ASN A 237 -9.53 -6.21 -4.37
CA ASN A 237 -9.66 -5.75 -5.73
C ASN A 237 -11.07 -5.96 -6.28
N GLU A 238 -11.62 -7.17 -6.14
CA GLU A 238 -12.94 -7.52 -6.67
C GLU A 238 -14.08 -6.86 -5.92
N HIS A 239 -14.02 -6.84 -4.60
CA HIS A 239 -15.13 -6.47 -3.74
C HIS A 239 -15.06 -5.05 -3.16
N CYS A 240 -13.95 -4.33 -3.42
CA CYS A 240 -13.80 -2.94 -3.01
C CYS A 240 -13.24 -2.06 -4.13
N ALA A 241 -11.98 -2.26 -4.56
CA ALA A 241 -11.26 -1.32 -5.41
C ALA A 241 -11.95 -1.04 -6.74
N LYS A 242 -12.47 -2.05 -7.41
CA LYS A 242 -13.21 -1.92 -8.69
C LYS A 242 -14.46 -1.03 -8.57
N GLY A 243 -15.13 -1.08 -7.44
CA GLY A 243 -16.39 -0.37 -7.19
C GLY A 243 -16.22 0.97 -6.46
N ILE A 244 -15.01 1.46 -6.25
CA ILE A 244 -14.79 2.79 -5.65
C ILE A 244 -15.29 3.86 -6.63
N GLU A 245 -16.09 4.80 -6.09
CA GLU A 245 -16.59 5.96 -6.82
C GLU A 245 -16.39 7.24 -6.00
N PRO A 246 -16.16 8.41 -6.64
CA PRO A 246 -16.10 9.67 -5.95
C PRO A 246 -17.51 10.14 -5.55
N ASN A 247 -17.68 10.60 -4.32
CA ASN A 247 -18.89 11.29 -3.89
C ASN A 247 -18.76 12.79 -4.24
N HIS A 248 -19.05 13.13 -5.49
CA HIS A 248 -18.87 14.49 -6.02
C HIS A 248 -19.52 15.56 -5.15
N ALA A 249 -20.76 15.34 -4.69
CA ALA A 249 -21.49 16.32 -3.89
C ALA A 249 -20.78 16.64 -2.56
N ASN A 250 -20.25 15.60 -1.89
CA ASN A 250 -19.57 15.80 -0.63
C ASN A 250 -18.14 16.32 -0.81
N ILE A 251 -17.45 15.90 -1.87
CA ILE A 251 -16.14 16.44 -2.26
C ILE A 251 -16.24 17.94 -2.50
N GLU A 252 -17.22 18.38 -3.32
CA GLU A 252 -17.44 19.80 -3.60
C GLU A 252 -17.80 20.61 -2.35
N LYS A 253 -18.67 20.04 -1.49
CA LYS A 253 -19.03 20.68 -0.22
C LYS A 253 -17.81 20.88 0.69
N LEU A 254 -16.97 19.85 0.85
CA LEU A 254 -15.79 19.90 1.71
C LEU A 254 -14.73 20.86 1.13
N LEU A 255 -14.52 20.81 -0.19
CA LEU A 255 -13.61 21.71 -0.89
C LEU A 255 -13.99 23.19 -0.68
N ASN A 256 -15.26 23.52 -0.93
CA ASN A 256 -15.74 24.90 -0.83
C ASN A 256 -15.77 25.43 0.61
N ASN A 257 -15.85 24.55 1.60
CA ASN A 257 -15.82 24.94 3.02
C ASN A 257 -14.41 25.06 3.58
N SER A 258 -13.37 24.65 2.83
CA SER A 258 -12.00 24.66 3.34
C SER A 258 -11.44 26.06 3.44
N LEU A 259 -10.92 26.40 4.63
CA LEU A 259 -10.20 27.65 4.86
C LEU A 259 -8.83 27.68 4.17
N MET A 260 -8.29 26.53 3.75
CA MET A 260 -6.97 26.44 3.14
C MET A 260 -6.94 26.93 1.68
N LEU A 261 -8.10 27.16 1.07
CA LEU A 261 -8.20 27.85 -0.22
C LEU A 261 -7.65 29.26 -0.17
N VAL A 262 -7.60 29.88 1.00
CA VAL A 262 -6.98 31.20 1.22
C VAL A 262 -5.52 31.26 0.77
N THR A 263 -4.85 30.12 0.69
CA THR A 263 -3.45 30.00 0.23
C THR A 263 -3.25 30.59 -1.16
N ALA A 264 -4.27 30.55 -2.02
CA ALA A 264 -4.24 31.20 -3.34
C ALA A 264 -4.00 32.71 -3.26
N LEU A 265 -4.44 33.34 -2.19
CA LEU A 265 -4.30 34.82 -1.99
C LEU A 265 -2.90 35.22 -1.52
N ASN A 266 -2.04 34.30 -1.06
CA ASN A 266 -0.71 34.60 -0.52
C ASN A 266 0.15 35.42 -1.51
N THR A 267 0.08 35.13 -2.80
CA THR A 267 0.85 35.80 -3.85
C THR A 267 0.28 37.16 -4.26
N LYS A 268 -0.95 37.45 -3.84
CA LYS A 268 -1.69 38.69 -4.21
C LYS A 268 -1.69 39.73 -3.09
N ILE A 269 -2.02 39.27 -1.87
CA ILE A 269 -2.19 40.18 -0.72
C ILE A 269 -1.19 39.93 0.41
N GLY A 270 -0.37 38.89 0.29
CA GLY A 270 0.63 38.47 1.29
C GLY A 270 0.08 37.55 2.37
N TYR A 271 0.97 36.77 3.00
CA TYR A 271 0.65 35.73 3.98
C TYR A 271 -0.19 36.24 5.17
N TYR A 272 0.18 37.37 5.78
CA TYR A 272 -0.48 37.85 7.00
C TYR A 272 -1.94 38.23 6.78
N LYS A 273 -2.25 38.89 5.66
CA LYS A 273 -3.63 39.23 5.31
C LYS A 273 -4.46 38.01 4.98
N ALA A 274 -3.87 37.05 4.25
CA ALA A 274 -4.51 35.76 3.98
C ALA A 274 -4.79 34.98 5.29
N ALA A 275 -3.85 34.96 6.21
CA ALA A 275 -4.04 34.35 7.53
C ALA A 275 -5.13 35.03 8.36
N GLU A 276 -5.23 36.39 8.30
CA GLU A 276 -6.28 37.13 8.96
C GLU A 276 -7.67 36.81 8.40
N ILE A 277 -7.80 36.70 7.08
CA ILE A 277 -9.05 36.24 6.43
C ILE A 277 -9.47 34.86 6.96
N ALA A 278 -8.56 33.88 6.93
CA ALA A 278 -8.86 32.53 7.36
C ALA A 278 -9.24 32.46 8.86
N ASN A 279 -8.49 33.13 9.72
CA ASN A 279 -8.76 33.18 11.16
C ASN A 279 -10.10 33.85 11.48
N THR A 280 -10.43 34.96 10.77
CA THR A 280 -11.68 35.67 10.94
C THR A 280 -12.86 34.86 10.45
N ALA A 281 -12.75 34.21 9.29
CA ALA A 281 -13.76 33.30 8.75
C ALA A 281 -14.01 32.14 9.70
N HIS A 282 -12.97 31.51 10.23
CA HIS A 282 -13.10 30.44 11.21
C HIS A 282 -13.80 30.90 12.49
N LYS A 283 -13.39 32.04 13.04
CA LYS A 283 -13.97 32.56 14.28
C LYS A 283 -15.45 32.96 14.13
N ASN A 284 -15.81 33.52 12.98
CA ASN A 284 -17.16 34.02 12.71
C ASN A 284 -18.09 32.95 12.13
N GLY A 285 -17.56 31.81 11.67
CA GLY A 285 -18.32 30.76 10.97
C GLY A 285 -18.79 31.22 9.58
N THR A 286 -18.06 32.16 8.96
CA THR A 286 -18.31 32.73 7.64
C THR A 286 -17.43 32.11 6.57
N THR A 287 -17.65 32.46 5.31
CA THR A 287 -16.79 32.00 4.21
C THR A 287 -15.54 32.87 4.06
N LEU A 288 -14.50 32.32 3.44
CA LEU A 288 -13.29 33.05 3.10
C LEU A 288 -13.62 34.27 2.22
N LYS A 289 -14.55 34.14 1.27
CA LYS A 289 -14.95 35.20 0.36
C LYS A 289 -15.59 36.35 1.09
N GLU A 290 -16.54 36.05 1.99
CA GLU A 290 -17.20 37.07 2.81
C GLU A 290 -16.18 37.89 3.62
N GLU A 291 -15.27 37.20 4.32
CA GLU A 291 -14.29 37.92 5.16
C GLU A 291 -13.20 38.62 4.34
N ALA A 292 -12.81 38.11 3.20
CA ALA A 292 -11.85 38.77 2.33
C ALA A 292 -12.39 40.12 1.81
N ILE A 293 -13.70 40.19 1.51
CA ILE A 293 -14.40 41.40 1.09
C ILE A 293 -14.64 42.34 2.30
N ASN A 294 -15.13 41.82 3.42
CA ASN A 294 -15.42 42.58 4.63
C ASN A 294 -14.17 43.29 5.19
N LEU A 295 -13.01 42.63 5.13
CA LEU A 295 -11.73 43.21 5.52
C LEU A 295 -11.16 44.19 4.49
N GLY A 296 -11.79 44.31 3.32
CA GLY A 296 -11.37 45.24 2.26
C GLY A 296 -10.05 44.82 1.58
N TYR A 297 -9.71 43.55 1.58
CA TYR A 297 -8.46 43.06 0.97
C TYR A 297 -8.59 42.68 -0.49
N VAL A 298 -9.80 42.31 -0.93
CA VAL A 298 -10.12 41.96 -2.31
C VAL A 298 -11.56 42.32 -2.65
N THR A 299 -11.86 42.49 -3.93
CA THR A 299 -13.24 42.56 -4.44
C THR A 299 -13.81 41.14 -4.64
N SER A 300 -15.13 41.08 -4.89
CA SER A 300 -15.78 39.79 -5.21
C SER A 300 -15.21 39.17 -6.48
N GLU A 301 -14.96 40.00 -7.50
CA GLU A 301 -14.43 39.57 -8.80
C GLU A 301 -12.96 39.06 -8.66
N GLU A 302 -12.14 39.81 -7.92
CA GLU A 302 -10.75 39.41 -7.63
C GLU A 302 -10.70 38.11 -6.86
N TYR A 303 -11.57 37.89 -5.88
CA TYR A 303 -11.64 36.65 -5.14
C TYR A 303 -11.98 35.48 -6.06
N ASP A 304 -13.01 35.59 -6.88
CA ASP A 304 -13.46 34.53 -7.79
C ASP A 304 -12.40 34.19 -8.87
N GLU A 305 -11.64 35.18 -9.32
CA GLU A 305 -10.53 35.00 -10.27
C GLU A 305 -9.33 34.27 -9.64
N TRP A 306 -8.97 34.67 -8.39
CA TRP A 306 -7.73 34.22 -7.77
C TRP A 306 -7.88 32.93 -6.96
N VAL A 307 -9.06 32.70 -6.37
CA VAL A 307 -9.32 31.50 -5.53
C VAL A 307 -10.07 30.48 -6.36
N ASP A 308 -9.38 29.92 -7.33
CA ASP A 308 -9.86 28.81 -8.14
C ASP A 308 -9.10 27.53 -7.75
N PRO A 309 -9.75 26.55 -7.08
CA PRO A 309 -9.10 25.31 -6.66
C PRO A 309 -8.42 24.56 -7.81
N LYS A 310 -8.90 24.68 -9.05
CA LYS A 310 -8.30 24.05 -10.23
C LYS A 310 -6.96 24.67 -10.62
N LYS A 311 -6.70 25.92 -10.24
CA LYS A 311 -5.43 26.61 -10.47
C LYS A 311 -4.42 26.39 -9.34
N MET A 312 -4.81 25.66 -8.29
CA MET A 312 -3.97 25.38 -7.13
C MET A 312 -3.30 24.00 -7.18
N ILE A 313 -3.55 23.22 -8.23
CA ILE A 313 -3.05 21.86 -8.48
C ILE A 313 -1.91 21.86 -9.52
#